data_20b7c53dae41fc94c720d87604fa05ce
#
_entry.id   20b7c53dae41fc94c720d87604fa05ce
#
_cell.length_a   1.000
_cell.length_b   1.000
_cell.length_c   1.000
_cell.angle_alpha   90.00
_cell.angle_beta   90.00
_cell.angle_gamma   90.00
#
_symmetry.space_group_name_H-M   'P 1'
#
loop_
_entity.id
_entity.type
_entity.pdbx_description
1 polymer ?
#
loop_
_entity_poly.entity_id
_entity_poly.type
_entity_poly.pdbx_seq_one_letter_code
_entity_poly.pdbx_strand_id
1 'polypeptide(L)'
;MKLTKIAAYAVAGVMLASPVLAELVFPSLSYRTGPYAANGTPVADGFADYMTLLNERDGGIGGVMTNVIECETGYSTEKGVECYEATKGEGALIYEPLSTGITYQLIPKTTADDIPMLTTGYGRTSAADGNVFSHTFNFPANYWTGASVGINYLLSENGGSLEGKKIALLYHNSAYGKEPIRTLEALAEKHGFDLTLLPVDHPGQEQKSQWLQIRRERPDYVLMWGWGVMNQVAIQEAANIRFDMNNFIGIWWSGSENDVAPAGMAADGYKALTFHAVGTDFPMFDDMQQYVVDAGLASGTGEHVGTVLYNRGMYGAMLAAEAVKVAQEMHGVADITAGMMRDGLENLVVSDDTMAAIGLQGFGPNFEVSCANHGGPGLGAIQQWDAASQSWSLITDFIEPDMDVIQPLIDADAAAYAAENNIEPQCK
;
A
#
# COMPACT_ATOMS: atom_id res chain seq x y z
N MET A 1 71.76 -14.19 50.16
CA MET A 1 70.30 -14.48 49.76
C MET A 1 69.73 -13.19 49.19
N LYS A 2 69.63 -13.03 47.88
CA LYS A 2 69.08 -11.83 47.23
C LYS A 2 67.63 -12.14 46.84
N LEU A 3 66.65 -11.48 47.41
CA LEU A 3 65.23 -11.56 46.99
C LEU A 3 65.03 -10.66 45.77
N THR A 4 64.65 -11.29 44.66
CA THR A 4 64.23 -10.62 43.41
C THR A 4 62.75 -10.30 43.53
N LYS A 5 62.40 -9.02 43.47
CA LYS A 5 60.98 -8.56 43.38
C LYS A 5 60.51 -8.66 41.92
N ILE A 6 59.48 -9.49 41.70
CA ILE A 6 58.77 -9.55 40.43
C ILE A 6 57.68 -8.50 40.47
N ALA A 7 57.75 -7.48 39.58
CA ALA A 7 56.69 -6.51 39.38
C ALA A 7 55.69 -7.05 38.34
N ALA A 8 54.44 -7.30 38.75
CA ALA A 8 53.37 -7.65 37.84
C ALA A 8 52.77 -6.38 37.22
N TYR A 9 52.90 -6.26 35.91
CA TYR A 9 52.19 -5.22 35.14
C TYR A 9 50.78 -5.73 34.81
N ALA A 10 49.76 -5.10 35.44
CA ALA A 10 48.38 -5.29 35.04
C ALA A 10 48.11 -4.47 33.75
N VAL A 11 47.95 -5.12 32.62
CA VAL A 11 47.48 -4.49 31.39
C VAL A 11 45.95 -4.35 31.50
N ALA A 12 45.49 -3.14 31.79
CA ALA A 12 44.07 -2.81 31.69
C ALA A 12 43.68 -2.74 30.20
N GLY A 13 43.01 -3.79 29.73
CA GLY A 13 42.40 -3.75 28.39
C GLY A 13 41.22 -2.78 28.38
N VAL A 14 41.38 -1.65 27.70
CA VAL A 14 40.27 -0.77 27.34
C VAL A 14 39.44 -1.50 26.28
N MET A 15 38.35 -2.07 26.70
CA MET A 15 37.31 -2.49 25.72
C MET A 15 36.75 -1.21 25.10
N LEU A 16 37.15 -0.91 23.89
CA LEU A 16 36.44 0.03 23.02
C LEU A 16 35.12 -0.61 22.68
N ALA A 17 34.05 -0.23 23.37
CA ALA A 17 32.69 -0.49 22.89
C ALA A 17 32.57 0.24 21.54
N SER A 18 32.47 -0.51 20.46
CA SER A 18 32.06 0.05 19.16
C SER A 18 30.73 0.76 19.39
N PRO A 19 30.56 2.02 18.94
CA PRO A 19 29.23 2.62 18.98
C PRO A 19 28.30 1.71 18.21
N VAL A 20 27.22 1.28 18.83
CA VAL A 20 26.09 0.71 18.10
C VAL A 20 25.62 1.84 17.21
N LEU A 21 25.82 1.70 15.91
CA LEU A 21 25.28 2.66 14.94
C LEU A 21 23.76 2.59 15.07
N ALA A 22 23.12 3.73 15.28
CA ALA A 22 21.67 3.82 15.25
C ALA A 22 21.19 3.37 13.87
N GLU A 23 20.07 2.64 13.83
CA GLU A 23 19.42 2.20 12.60
C GLU A 23 18.01 2.78 12.56
N LEU A 24 17.54 3.11 11.36
CA LEU A 24 16.17 3.52 11.10
C LEU A 24 15.32 2.23 10.93
N VAL A 25 14.51 1.91 11.92
CA VAL A 25 13.79 0.62 11.97
C VAL A 25 12.41 0.71 11.35
N PHE A 26 12.13 -0.17 10.39
CA PHE A 26 10.88 -0.27 9.64
C PHE A 26 10.26 -1.66 9.82
N PRO A 27 9.37 -1.89 10.80
CA PRO A 27 8.65 -3.13 10.88
C PRO A 27 7.66 -3.30 9.74
N SER A 28 7.74 -4.43 9.02
CA SER A 28 6.83 -4.84 7.96
C SER A 28 6.03 -6.04 8.41
N LEU A 29 4.70 -5.90 8.46
CA LEU A 29 3.78 -6.97 8.85
C LEU A 29 3.35 -7.75 7.61
N SER A 30 4.27 -8.52 7.05
CA SER A 30 4.13 -9.23 5.79
C SER A 30 3.35 -10.54 5.90
N TYR A 31 3.08 -11.16 4.76
CA TYR A 31 2.53 -12.51 4.65
C TYR A 31 3.10 -13.20 3.41
N ARG A 32 4.14 -14.00 3.64
CA ARG A 32 4.85 -14.79 2.63
C ARG A 32 4.34 -16.23 2.56
N THR A 33 3.36 -16.57 3.38
CA THR A 33 2.74 -17.90 3.44
C THR A 33 1.22 -17.82 3.35
N GLY A 34 0.58 -18.94 2.97
CA GLY A 34 -0.87 -19.05 2.89
C GLY A 34 -1.47 -18.55 1.58
N PRO A 35 -2.81 -18.42 1.51
CA PRO A 35 -3.54 -18.16 0.26
C PRO A 35 -3.35 -16.75 -0.33
N TYR A 36 -2.72 -15.86 0.41
CA TYR A 36 -2.45 -14.48 -0.01
C TYR A 36 -0.99 -14.22 -0.34
N ALA A 37 -0.11 -15.22 -0.15
CA ALA A 37 1.34 -15.09 -0.34
C ALA A 37 1.75 -14.67 -1.75
N ALA A 38 1.05 -15.17 -2.79
CA ALA A 38 1.33 -14.82 -4.17
C ALA A 38 1.29 -13.31 -4.47
N ASN A 39 0.47 -12.58 -3.70
CA ASN A 39 0.36 -11.13 -3.80
C ASN A 39 1.15 -10.41 -2.69
N GLY A 40 1.22 -10.97 -1.48
CA GLY A 40 1.93 -10.37 -0.35
C GLY A 40 3.44 -10.37 -0.51
N THR A 41 4.00 -11.46 -1.06
CA THR A 41 5.44 -11.61 -1.25
C THR A 41 6.05 -10.51 -2.13
N PRO A 42 5.53 -10.21 -3.35
CA PRO A 42 6.08 -9.12 -4.17
C PRO A 42 6.04 -7.75 -3.50
N VAL A 43 4.98 -7.45 -2.73
CA VAL A 43 4.89 -6.17 -1.98
C VAL A 43 5.98 -6.09 -0.92
N ALA A 44 6.17 -7.16 -0.14
CA ALA A 44 7.19 -7.21 0.90
C ALA A 44 8.61 -7.15 0.31
N ASP A 45 8.83 -7.82 -0.85
CA ASP A 45 10.11 -7.75 -1.57
C ASP A 45 10.42 -6.32 -2.02
N GLY A 46 9.47 -5.65 -2.67
CA GLY A 46 9.66 -4.29 -3.14
C GLY A 46 9.99 -3.31 -2.02
N PHE A 47 9.32 -3.45 -0.87
CA PHE A 47 9.61 -2.64 0.31
C PHE A 47 11.02 -2.88 0.85
N ALA A 48 11.38 -4.15 1.07
CA ALA A 48 12.68 -4.52 1.63
C ALA A 48 13.83 -4.18 0.69
N ASP A 49 13.68 -4.44 -0.62
CA ASP A 49 14.71 -4.19 -1.62
C ASP A 49 14.98 -2.69 -1.79
N TYR A 50 13.95 -1.83 -1.69
CA TYR A 50 14.17 -0.38 -1.74
C TYR A 50 14.97 0.12 -0.53
N MET A 51 14.70 -0.38 0.67
CA MET A 51 15.48 -0.04 1.86
C MET A 51 16.92 -0.58 1.75
N THR A 52 17.11 -1.76 1.16
CA THR A 52 18.44 -2.31 0.84
C THR A 52 19.17 -1.44 -0.20
N LEU A 53 18.47 -0.97 -1.25
CA LEU A 53 19.04 -0.05 -2.23
C LEU A 53 19.57 1.23 -1.58
N LEU A 54 18.81 1.84 -0.67
CA LEU A 54 19.27 3.04 0.05
C LEU A 54 20.50 2.75 0.89
N ASN A 55 20.59 1.59 1.51
CA ASN A 55 21.77 1.20 2.29
C ASN A 55 23.01 1.03 1.41
N GLU A 56 22.89 0.31 0.30
CA GLU A 56 24.02 -0.04 -0.55
C GLU A 56 24.49 1.11 -1.46
N ARG A 57 23.53 1.87 -2.00
CA ARG A 57 23.83 2.97 -2.91
C ARG A 57 24.19 4.27 -2.17
N ASP A 58 23.41 4.60 -1.12
CA ASP A 58 23.42 5.92 -0.48
C ASP A 58 24.05 5.91 0.92
N GLY A 59 24.33 4.73 1.51
CA GLY A 59 24.78 4.59 2.89
C GLY A 59 23.67 4.88 3.91
N GLY A 60 22.43 4.52 3.57
CA GLY A 60 21.22 4.75 4.36
C GLY A 60 20.54 6.08 4.05
N ILE A 61 19.68 6.54 4.95
CA ILE A 61 18.96 7.82 4.83
C ILE A 61 19.64 8.82 5.75
N GLY A 62 20.18 9.90 5.18
CA GLY A 62 20.94 10.90 5.96
C GLY A 62 22.17 10.31 6.67
N GLY A 63 22.75 9.23 6.14
CA GLY A 63 23.93 8.54 6.71
C GLY A 63 23.59 7.55 7.84
N VAL A 64 22.31 7.24 8.07
CA VAL A 64 21.84 6.22 9.01
C VAL A 64 21.25 5.05 8.23
N MET A 65 21.76 3.84 8.50
CA MET A 65 21.30 2.63 7.81
C MET A 65 19.84 2.31 8.14
N THR A 66 19.12 1.76 7.18
CA THR A 66 17.76 1.26 7.37
C THR A 66 17.78 -0.20 7.79
N ASN A 67 16.82 -0.60 8.61
CA ASN A 67 16.64 -1.97 9.06
C ASN A 67 15.16 -2.36 8.94
N VAL A 68 14.84 -3.31 8.07
CA VAL A 68 13.48 -3.84 7.92
C VAL A 68 13.31 -5.07 8.81
N ILE A 69 12.42 -4.96 9.80
CA ILE A 69 12.05 -6.09 10.67
C ILE A 69 10.76 -6.70 10.13
N GLU A 70 10.88 -7.84 9.47
CA GLU A 70 9.71 -8.53 8.92
C GLU A 70 9.09 -9.48 9.93
N CYS A 71 7.75 -9.40 10.10
CA CYS A 71 6.99 -10.32 10.93
C CYS A 71 5.85 -10.95 10.12
N GLU A 72 5.85 -12.30 10.05
CA GLU A 72 4.91 -13.10 9.26
C GLU A 72 3.53 -13.17 9.91
N THR A 73 2.52 -12.58 9.29
CA THR A 73 1.15 -12.54 9.79
C THR A 73 0.24 -13.62 9.20
N GLY A 74 0.58 -14.20 8.05
CA GLY A 74 -0.31 -15.07 7.28
C GLY A 74 -1.63 -14.40 6.89
N TYR A 75 -1.66 -13.05 6.83
CA TYR A 75 -2.87 -12.23 6.63
C TYR A 75 -3.91 -12.36 7.76
N SER A 76 -3.50 -12.81 8.95
CA SER A 76 -4.36 -12.91 10.15
C SER A 76 -4.31 -11.60 10.94
N THR A 77 -5.48 -11.04 11.24
CA THR A 77 -5.58 -9.82 12.06
C THR A 77 -5.00 -10.02 13.47
N GLU A 78 -5.24 -11.19 14.08
CA GLU A 78 -4.72 -11.54 15.40
C GLU A 78 -3.19 -11.58 15.41
N LYS A 79 -2.59 -12.29 14.45
CA LYS A 79 -1.12 -12.33 14.30
C LYS A 79 -0.52 -10.96 13.97
N GLY A 80 -1.22 -10.12 13.19
CA GLY A 80 -0.79 -8.77 12.94
C GLY A 80 -0.66 -7.93 14.21
N VAL A 81 -1.62 -8.07 15.14
CA VAL A 81 -1.53 -7.43 16.46
C VAL A 81 -0.38 -8.03 17.30
N GLU A 82 -0.18 -9.36 17.26
CA GLU A 82 0.96 -10.01 17.93
C GLU A 82 2.29 -9.49 17.37
N CYS A 83 2.43 -9.40 16.06
CA CYS A 83 3.63 -8.85 15.39
C CYS A 83 3.91 -7.40 15.81
N TYR A 84 2.87 -6.56 15.87
CA TYR A 84 3.00 -5.20 16.36
C TYR A 84 3.55 -5.15 17.80
N GLU A 85 2.93 -5.87 18.71
CA GLU A 85 3.36 -5.90 20.12
C GLU A 85 4.78 -6.47 20.29
N ALA A 86 5.19 -7.39 19.43
CA ALA A 86 6.52 -7.99 19.48
C ALA A 86 7.62 -7.04 18.96
N THR A 87 7.30 -6.14 18.00
CA THR A 87 8.31 -5.35 17.31
C THR A 87 8.31 -3.86 17.69
N LYS A 88 7.26 -3.33 18.32
CA LYS A 88 7.14 -1.90 18.65
C LYS A 88 8.25 -1.38 19.56
N GLY A 89 8.86 -2.25 20.38
CA GLY A 89 9.96 -1.92 21.28
C GLY A 89 11.35 -1.90 20.64
N GLU A 90 11.46 -2.28 19.37
CA GLU A 90 12.73 -2.39 18.64
C GLU A 90 13.17 -1.05 17.99
N GLY A 91 12.55 0.07 18.37
CA GLY A 91 12.84 1.37 17.78
C GLY A 91 12.06 1.68 16.51
N ALA A 92 10.89 1.07 16.34
CA ALA A 92 10.02 1.23 15.18
C ALA A 92 9.72 2.71 14.88
N LEU A 93 10.03 3.16 13.67
CA LEU A 93 9.72 4.52 13.20
C LEU A 93 8.30 4.63 12.64
N ILE A 94 7.87 3.61 11.90
CA ILE A 94 6.60 3.57 11.19
C ILE A 94 6.20 2.11 10.95
N TYR A 95 4.91 1.83 10.94
CA TYR A 95 4.38 0.51 10.57
C TYR A 95 3.75 0.51 9.20
N GLU A 96 3.96 -0.57 8.46
CA GLU A 96 3.21 -0.92 7.28
C GLU A 96 2.45 -2.25 7.51
N PRO A 97 1.16 -2.18 7.91
CA PRO A 97 0.39 -3.38 8.31
C PRO A 97 0.04 -4.34 7.18
N LEU A 98 0.10 -3.92 5.92
CA LEU A 98 -0.25 -4.67 4.70
C LEU A 98 -1.62 -5.38 4.74
N SER A 99 -2.53 -4.92 5.61
CA SER A 99 -3.89 -5.44 5.75
C SER A 99 -4.83 -4.42 6.36
N THR A 100 -5.98 -4.18 5.73
CA THR A 100 -7.02 -3.30 6.27
C THR A 100 -7.54 -3.78 7.61
N GLY A 101 -7.72 -5.10 7.79
CA GLY A 101 -8.16 -5.67 9.07
C GLY A 101 -7.15 -5.44 10.19
N ILE A 102 -5.86 -5.59 9.93
CA ILE A 102 -4.78 -5.29 10.88
C ILE A 102 -4.76 -3.78 11.17
N THR A 103 -4.82 -2.93 10.15
CA THR A 103 -4.84 -1.46 10.29
C THR A 103 -5.92 -1.01 11.27
N TYR A 104 -7.16 -1.49 11.11
CA TYR A 104 -8.26 -1.14 12.01
C TYR A 104 -7.97 -1.44 13.48
N GLN A 105 -7.30 -2.57 13.76
CA GLN A 105 -6.93 -2.95 15.13
C GLN A 105 -5.74 -2.17 15.66
N LEU A 106 -4.86 -1.69 14.79
CA LEU A 106 -3.66 -0.96 15.19
C LEU A 106 -3.89 0.54 15.38
N ILE A 107 -4.91 1.15 14.77
CA ILE A 107 -5.21 2.60 14.92
C ILE A 107 -5.14 3.08 16.38
N PRO A 108 -5.88 2.50 17.33
CA PRO A 108 -5.82 2.96 18.73
C PRO A 108 -4.47 2.66 19.40
N LYS A 109 -3.76 1.62 18.98
CA LYS A 109 -2.47 1.20 19.56
C LYS A 109 -1.34 2.12 19.12
N THR A 110 -1.22 2.35 17.83
CA THR A 110 -0.20 3.23 17.24
C THR A 110 -0.36 4.67 17.71
N THR A 111 -1.60 5.14 17.86
CA THR A 111 -1.90 6.45 18.47
C THR A 111 -1.43 6.50 19.94
N ALA A 112 -1.68 5.45 20.73
CA ALA A 112 -1.28 5.40 22.13
C ALA A 112 0.24 5.26 22.32
N ASP A 113 0.93 4.59 21.40
CA ASP A 113 2.37 4.34 21.45
C ASP A 113 3.19 5.45 20.72
N ASP A 114 2.52 6.46 20.13
CA ASP A 114 3.13 7.56 19.32
C ASP A 114 3.98 7.03 18.14
N ILE A 115 3.50 5.98 17.47
CA ILE A 115 4.16 5.38 16.30
C ILE A 115 3.22 5.49 15.10
N PRO A 116 3.57 6.20 14.00
CA PRO A 116 2.70 6.31 12.84
C PRO A 116 2.59 5.00 12.04
N MET A 117 1.50 4.90 11.27
CA MET A 117 1.30 3.88 10.23
C MET A 117 1.18 4.52 8.87
N LEU A 118 1.85 3.95 7.87
CA LEU A 118 1.62 4.24 6.46
C LEU A 118 0.86 3.07 5.82
N THR A 119 -0.31 3.36 5.27
CA THR A 119 -1.18 2.37 4.64
C THR A 119 -1.43 2.76 3.18
N THR A 120 -0.36 2.75 2.38
CA THR A 120 -0.36 3.19 0.99
C THR A 120 -1.41 2.44 0.15
N GLY A 121 -2.54 3.11 -0.11
CA GLY A 121 -3.64 2.54 -0.90
C GLY A 121 -4.50 1.49 -0.19
N TYR A 122 -4.46 1.38 1.13
CA TYR A 122 -5.31 0.47 1.92
C TYR A 122 -5.65 1.04 3.30
N GLY A 123 -6.31 0.24 4.13
CA GLY A 123 -6.66 0.62 5.50
C GLY A 123 -8.02 1.31 5.61
N ARG A 124 -8.19 2.11 6.64
CA ARG A 124 -9.40 2.89 6.89
C ARG A 124 -9.39 4.15 6.05
N THR A 125 -10.34 4.31 5.14
CA THR A 125 -10.35 5.48 4.26
C THR A 125 -10.54 6.79 5.01
N SER A 126 -11.41 6.83 6.03
CA SER A 126 -11.62 8.05 6.83
C SER A 126 -10.40 8.49 7.65
N ALA A 127 -9.35 7.65 7.73
CA ALA A 127 -8.06 8.06 8.30
C ALA A 127 -7.33 9.12 7.43
N ALA A 128 -7.89 9.47 6.26
CA ALA A 128 -7.51 10.67 5.53
C ALA A 128 -7.73 11.96 6.33
N ASP A 129 -8.64 11.98 7.32
CA ASP A 129 -8.81 13.09 8.27
C ASP A 129 -7.78 12.97 9.42
N GLY A 130 -6.65 13.65 9.28
CA GLY A 130 -5.59 13.67 10.28
C GLY A 130 -5.96 14.36 11.59
N ASN A 131 -7.01 15.21 11.62
CA ASN A 131 -7.51 15.78 12.88
C ASN A 131 -7.96 14.70 13.85
N VAL A 132 -8.44 13.58 13.35
CA VAL A 132 -8.96 12.46 14.13
C VAL A 132 -7.98 11.30 14.18
N PHE A 133 -7.31 11.00 13.06
CA PHE A 133 -6.42 9.86 12.90
C PHE A 133 -4.96 10.29 12.80
N SER A 134 -4.47 10.97 13.82
CA SER A 134 -3.16 11.63 13.85
C SER A 134 -1.93 10.72 13.57
N HIS A 135 -2.09 9.40 13.64
CA HIS A 135 -1.00 8.43 13.43
C HIS A 135 -1.27 7.46 12.29
N THR A 136 -2.27 7.71 11.44
CA THR A 136 -2.60 6.84 10.30
C THR A 136 -2.63 7.64 9.00
N PHE A 137 -1.77 7.25 8.06
CA PHE A 137 -1.58 7.93 6.78
C PHE A 137 -1.92 6.94 5.66
N ASN A 138 -2.80 7.31 4.73
CA ASN A 138 -3.23 6.43 3.64
C ASN A 138 -3.02 7.01 2.24
N PHE A 139 -2.14 8.02 2.13
CA PHE A 139 -1.74 8.57 0.83
C PHE A 139 -0.98 7.54 -0.04
N PRO A 140 -0.89 7.74 -1.38
CA PRO A 140 -1.43 8.85 -2.17
C PRO A 140 -2.90 8.69 -2.55
N ALA A 141 -3.51 7.53 -2.28
CA ALA A 141 -4.91 7.20 -2.58
C ALA A 141 -5.47 6.21 -1.56
N ASN A 142 -6.80 6.16 -1.44
CA ASN A 142 -7.52 5.26 -0.54
C ASN A 142 -8.70 4.60 -1.25
N TYR A 143 -9.42 3.70 -0.59
CA TYR A 143 -10.46 2.90 -1.27
C TYR A 143 -11.66 3.71 -1.76
N TRP A 144 -12.02 4.81 -1.07
CA TRP A 144 -13.16 5.61 -1.52
C TRP A 144 -12.77 6.45 -2.73
N THR A 145 -11.53 7.00 -2.75
CA THR A 145 -11.03 7.68 -3.95
C THR A 145 -10.87 6.71 -5.11
N GLY A 146 -10.36 5.49 -4.87
CA GLY A 146 -10.27 4.44 -5.90
C GLY A 146 -11.64 4.04 -6.47
N ALA A 147 -12.66 3.88 -5.60
CA ALA A 147 -14.02 3.58 -6.06
C ALA A 147 -14.55 4.70 -6.97
N SER A 148 -14.33 5.95 -6.58
CA SER A 148 -14.75 7.12 -7.37
C SER A 148 -13.98 7.24 -8.69
N VAL A 149 -12.66 7.04 -8.68
CA VAL A 149 -11.85 7.00 -9.91
C VAL A 149 -12.37 5.94 -10.88
N GLY A 150 -12.72 4.75 -10.38
CA GLY A 150 -13.32 3.70 -11.19
C GLY A 150 -14.66 4.11 -11.82
N ILE A 151 -15.53 4.78 -11.06
CA ILE A 151 -16.81 5.30 -11.59
C ILE A 151 -16.58 6.45 -12.57
N ASN A 152 -15.64 7.37 -12.29
CA ASN A 152 -15.29 8.46 -13.21
C ASN A 152 -14.73 7.94 -14.54
N TYR A 153 -13.92 6.88 -14.49
CA TYR A 153 -13.50 6.17 -15.70
C TYR A 153 -14.71 5.63 -16.48
N LEU A 154 -15.64 4.92 -15.81
CA LEU A 154 -16.84 4.38 -16.47
C LEU A 154 -17.73 5.50 -17.05
N LEU A 155 -17.84 6.65 -16.38
CA LEU A 155 -18.55 7.82 -16.93
C LEU A 155 -17.90 8.28 -18.23
N SER A 156 -16.56 8.37 -18.30
CA SER A 156 -15.86 8.78 -19.51
C SER A 156 -16.11 7.81 -20.68
N GLU A 157 -16.11 6.51 -20.42
CA GLU A 157 -16.38 5.45 -21.41
C GLU A 157 -17.84 5.44 -21.90
N ASN A 158 -18.77 6.02 -21.13
CA ASN A 158 -20.20 6.03 -21.43
C ASN A 158 -20.74 7.44 -21.80
N GLY A 159 -19.88 8.35 -22.25
CA GLY A 159 -20.30 9.68 -22.66
C GLY A 159 -20.83 10.56 -21.53
N GLY A 160 -20.39 10.32 -20.32
CA GLY A 160 -20.73 11.10 -19.12
C GLY A 160 -21.98 10.64 -18.38
N SER A 161 -22.57 9.49 -18.71
CA SER A 161 -23.77 8.98 -18.02
C SER A 161 -23.70 7.49 -17.73
N LEU A 162 -24.11 7.09 -16.52
CA LEU A 162 -24.30 5.69 -16.11
C LEU A 162 -25.77 5.39 -15.81
N GLU A 163 -26.70 6.28 -16.16
CA GLU A 163 -28.13 6.10 -15.94
C GLU A 163 -28.63 4.76 -16.47
N GLY A 164 -29.24 3.94 -15.61
CA GLY A 164 -29.76 2.62 -15.93
C GLY A 164 -28.71 1.53 -16.21
N LYS A 165 -27.41 1.81 -16.08
CA LYS A 165 -26.35 0.79 -16.13
C LYS A 165 -26.41 -0.10 -14.91
N LYS A 166 -25.96 -1.35 -15.05
CA LYS A 166 -25.85 -2.32 -13.97
C LYS A 166 -24.38 -2.56 -13.65
N ILE A 167 -23.99 -2.30 -12.41
CA ILE A 167 -22.64 -2.50 -11.92
C ILE A 167 -22.68 -3.52 -10.77
N ALA A 168 -21.88 -4.58 -10.86
CA ALA A 168 -21.72 -5.54 -9.78
C ALA A 168 -20.38 -5.29 -9.05
N LEU A 169 -20.40 -5.18 -7.72
CA LEU A 169 -19.22 -5.22 -6.88
C LEU A 169 -18.99 -6.64 -6.37
N LEU A 170 -17.97 -7.32 -6.90
CA LEU A 170 -17.45 -8.58 -6.37
C LEU A 170 -16.40 -8.28 -5.33
N TYR A 171 -16.63 -8.59 -4.06
CA TYR A 171 -15.74 -8.16 -3.00
C TYR A 171 -15.42 -9.23 -1.97
N HIS A 172 -14.20 -9.20 -1.48
CA HIS A 172 -13.75 -10.03 -0.37
C HIS A 172 -14.53 -9.68 0.91
N ASN A 173 -15.21 -10.65 1.52
CA ASN A 173 -16.07 -10.43 2.68
C ASN A 173 -15.26 -10.16 3.96
N SER A 174 -14.59 -9.04 4.00
CA SER A 174 -13.73 -8.56 5.08
C SER A 174 -13.83 -7.03 5.23
N ALA A 175 -13.15 -6.45 6.21
CA ALA A 175 -13.03 -5.00 6.35
C ALA A 175 -12.54 -4.35 5.05
N TYR A 176 -11.53 -4.96 4.40
CA TYR A 176 -10.99 -4.51 3.11
C TYR A 176 -12.05 -4.40 2.02
N GLY A 177 -12.70 -5.52 1.70
CA GLY A 177 -13.63 -5.56 0.57
C GLY A 177 -14.92 -4.77 0.79
N LYS A 178 -15.24 -4.43 2.04
CA LYS A 178 -16.41 -3.62 2.40
C LYS A 178 -16.16 -2.11 2.36
N GLU A 179 -14.90 -1.68 2.34
CA GLU A 179 -14.54 -0.25 2.32
C GLU A 179 -15.25 0.55 1.21
N PRO A 180 -15.30 0.12 -0.06
CA PRO A 180 -15.89 0.91 -1.14
C PRO A 180 -17.42 0.97 -1.12
N ILE A 181 -18.12 0.16 -0.33
CA ILE A 181 -19.58 -0.03 -0.46
C ILE A 181 -20.32 1.30 -0.30
N ARG A 182 -20.08 2.03 0.79
CA ARG A 182 -20.77 3.31 1.05
C ARG A 182 -20.55 4.34 -0.06
N THR A 183 -19.32 4.41 -0.58
CA THR A 183 -18.99 5.32 -1.66
C THR A 183 -19.68 4.92 -2.96
N LEU A 184 -19.67 3.62 -3.29
CA LEU A 184 -20.36 3.13 -4.49
C LEU A 184 -21.87 3.28 -4.39
N GLU A 185 -22.50 3.12 -3.21
CA GLU A 185 -23.92 3.41 -2.99
C GLU A 185 -24.24 4.89 -3.21
N ALA A 186 -23.43 5.81 -2.69
CA ALA A 186 -23.59 7.25 -2.91
C ALA A 186 -23.39 7.65 -4.38
N LEU A 187 -22.40 7.04 -5.06
CA LEU A 187 -22.16 7.26 -6.49
C LEU A 187 -23.28 6.66 -7.34
N ALA A 188 -23.88 5.52 -6.95
CA ALA A 188 -25.03 4.92 -7.61
C ALA A 188 -26.24 5.85 -7.51
N GLU A 189 -26.52 6.43 -6.36
CA GLU A 189 -27.58 7.44 -6.21
C GLU A 189 -27.31 8.67 -7.08
N LYS A 190 -26.06 9.18 -7.11
CA LYS A 190 -25.68 10.37 -7.87
C LYS A 190 -25.81 10.18 -9.38
N HIS A 191 -25.40 9.00 -9.91
CA HIS A 191 -25.26 8.74 -11.33
C HIS A 191 -26.32 7.80 -11.93
N GLY A 192 -27.27 7.31 -11.13
CA GLY A 192 -28.44 6.55 -11.59
C GLY A 192 -28.13 5.12 -12.05
N PHE A 193 -27.04 4.49 -11.58
CA PHE A 193 -26.77 3.09 -11.91
C PHE A 193 -27.26 2.13 -10.82
N ASP A 194 -27.61 0.91 -11.24
CA ASP A 194 -28.00 -0.17 -10.34
C ASP A 194 -26.72 -0.85 -9.77
N LEU A 195 -26.54 -0.86 -8.45
CA LEU A 195 -25.42 -1.53 -7.78
C LEU A 195 -25.85 -2.87 -7.19
N THR A 196 -25.15 -3.95 -7.55
CA THR A 196 -25.31 -5.28 -6.95
C THR A 196 -24.07 -5.65 -6.13
N LEU A 197 -24.26 -6.03 -4.86
CA LEU A 197 -23.18 -6.42 -3.95
C LEU A 197 -23.02 -7.95 -3.89
N LEU A 198 -21.83 -8.46 -4.22
CA LEU A 198 -21.51 -9.88 -4.31
C LEU A 198 -20.36 -10.25 -3.38
N PRO A 199 -20.62 -10.58 -2.10
CA PRO A 199 -19.58 -10.97 -1.16
C PRO A 199 -18.98 -12.33 -1.52
N VAL A 200 -17.67 -12.46 -1.31
CA VAL A 200 -16.91 -13.72 -1.42
C VAL A 200 -16.19 -13.96 -0.11
N ASP A 201 -16.48 -15.07 0.54
CA ASP A 201 -15.89 -15.42 1.83
C ASP A 201 -14.43 -15.90 1.70
N HIS A 202 -13.65 -15.70 2.78
CA HIS A 202 -12.28 -16.18 2.89
C HIS A 202 -12.12 -17.67 2.56
N PRO A 203 -11.06 -18.08 1.88
CA PRO A 203 -10.00 -17.27 1.26
C PRO A 203 -10.32 -16.80 -0.16
N GLY A 204 -11.56 -16.90 -0.61
CA GLY A 204 -11.99 -16.39 -1.90
C GLY A 204 -12.06 -17.43 -3.04
N GLN A 205 -11.91 -18.72 -2.74
CA GLN A 205 -11.93 -19.78 -3.74
C GLN A 205 -13.34 -20.18 -4.20
N GLU A 206 -14.34 -20.04 -3.33
CA GLU A 206 -15.72 -20.48 -3.60
C GLU A 206 -16.55 -19.30 -4.15
N GLN A 207 -16.56 -19.13 -5.47
CA GLN A 207 -17.21 -18.00 -6.16
C GLN A 207 -18.29 -18.39 -7.18
N LYS A 208 -18.58 -19.68 -7.34
CA LYS A 208 -19.52 -20.15 -8.39
C LYS A 208 -20.90 -19.52 -8.29
N SER A 209 -21.40 -19.30 -7.08
CA SER A 209 -22.72 -18.68 -6.87
C SER A 209 -22.75 -17.23 -7.36
N GLN A 210 -21.72 -16.45 -7.10
CA GLN A 210 -21.58 -15.06 -7.53
C GLN A 210 -21.52 -14.98 -9.06
N TRP A 211 -20.69 -15.82 -9.69
CA TRP A 211 -20.56 -15.84 -11.15
C TRP A 211 -21.80 -16.38 -11.88
N LEU A 212 -22.57 -17.29 -11.28
CA LEU A 212 -23.88 -17.68 -11.76
C LEU A 212 -24.88 -16.52 -11.66
N GLN A 213 -24.81 -15.71 -10.62
CA GLN A 213 -25.63 -14.51 -10.47
C GLN A 213 -25.26 -13.46 -11.52
N ILE A 214 -23.97 -13.14 -11.71
CA ILE A 214 -23.46 -12.25 -12.76
C ILE A 214 -23.96 -12.71 -14.14
N ARG A 215 -23.83 -14.00 -14.45
CA ARG A 215 -24.33 -14.56 -15.72
C ARG A 215 -25.82 -14.37 -15.92
N ARG A 216 -26.63 -14.49 -14.85
CA ARG A 216 -28.09 -14.33 -14.89
C ARG A 216 -28.50 -12.87 -15.03
N GLU A 217 -27.87 -11.97 -14.25
CA GLU A 217 -28.24 -10.55 -14.14
C GLU A 217 -27.63 -9.70 -15.24
N ARG A 218 -26.52 -10.17 -15.82
CA ARG A 218 -25.80 -9.53 -16.92
C ARG A 218 -25.48 -8.07 -16.61
N PRO A 219 -24.68 -7.78 -15.56
CA PRO A 219 -24.24 -6.41 -15.33
C PRO A 219 -23.43 -5.90 -16.53
N ASP A 220 -23.49 -4.59 -16.77
CA ASP A 220 -22.67 -3.93 -17.79
C ASP A 220 -21.20 -3.97 -17.38
N TYR A 221 -20.91 -3.84 -16.05
CA TYR A 221 -19.57 -3.83 -15.50
C TYR A 221 -19.48 -4.66 -14.22
N VAL A 222 -18.31 -5.24 -13.99
CA VAL A 222 -17.95 -5.87 -12.71
C VAL A 222 -16.75 -5.09 -12.14
N LEU A 223 -16.91 -4.58 -10.93
CA LEU A 223 -15.82 -4.04 -10.12
C LEU A 223 -15.38 -5.11 -9.13
N MET A 224 -14.08 -5.30 -8.92
CA MET A 224 -13.56 -6.31 -8.01
C MET A 224 -12.69 -5.68 -6.90
N TRP A 225 -13.07 -5.92 -5.65
CA TRP A 225 -12.26 -5.71 -4.45
C TRP A 225 -11.82 -7.05 -3.89
N GLY A 226 -10.90 -7.69 -4.58
CA GLY A 226 -10.36 -9.01 -4.26
C GLY A 226 -8.89 -8.98 -3.86
N TRP A 227 -8.40 -10.06 -3.27
CA TRP A 227 -7.01 -10.23 -2.87
C TRP A 227 -6.57 -11.70 -2.94
N GLY A 228 -5.32 -11.92 -3.35
CA GLY A 228 -4.72 -13.25 -3.41
C GLY A 228 -5.48 -14.21 -4.31
N VAL A 229 -5.69 -15.44 -3.86
CA VAL A 229 -6.35 -16.49 -4.64
C VAL A 229 -7.75 -16.12 -5.13
N MET A 230 -8.43 -15.18 -4.46
CA MET A 230 -9.74 -14.69 -4.90
C MET A 230 -9.67 -14.07 -6.30
N ASN A 231 -8.63 -13.30 -6.60
CA ASN A 231 -8.47 -12.62 -7.89
C ASN A 231 -8.33 -13.62 -9.03
N GLN A 232 -7.44 -14.59 -8.84
CA GLN A 232 -7.19 -15.65 -9.83
C GLN A 232 -8.47 -16.41 -10.17
N VAL A 233 -9.23 -16.83 -9.13
CA VAL A 233 -10.49 -17.56 -9.31
C VAL A 233 -11.54 -16.67 -9.97
N ALA A 234 -11.64 -15.40 -9.59
CA ALA A 234 -12.59 -14.47 -10.19
C ALA A 234 -12.35 -14.29 -11.69
N ILE A 235 -11.12 -14.09 -12.10
CA ILE A 235 -10.77 -13.91 -13.52
C ILE A 235 -11.01 -15.20 -14.32
N GLN A 236 -10.69 -16.37 -13.75
CA GLN A 236 -10.99 -17.66 -14.37
C GLN A 236 -12.50 -17.90 -14.51
N GLU A 237 -13.29 -17.61 -13.49
CA GLU A 237 -14.75 -17.78 -13.54
C GLU A 237 -15.41 -16.79 -14.51
N ALA A 238 -14.90 -15.55 -14.61
CA ALA A 238 -15.33 -14.61 -15.64
C ALA A 238 -15.08 -15.16 -17.05
N ALA A 239 -13.89 -15.72 -17.29
CA ALA A 239 -13.55 -16.38 -18.54
C ALA A 239 -14.46 -17.57 -18.83
N ASN A 240 -14.76 -18.40 -17.83
CA ASN A 240 -15.62 -19.59 -17.95
C ASN A 240 -17.06 -19.23 -18.41
N ILE A 241 -17.60 -18.10 -17.93
CA ILE A 241 -18.92 -17.63 -18.35
C ILE A 241 -18.86 -16.73 -19.59
N ARG A 242 -17.67 -16.47 -20.14
CA ARG A 242 -17.41 -15.57 -21.27
C ARG A 242 -17.85 -14.13 -20.98
N PHE A 243 -17.57 -13.65 -19.77
CA PHE A 243 -17.73 -12.23 -19.44
C PHE A 243 -16.70 -11.42 -20.25
N ASP A 244 -17.10 -10.25 -20.74
CA ASP A 244 -16.17 -9.37 -21.46
C ASP A 244 -15.14 -8.76 -20.49
N MET A 245 -13.88 -9.17 -20.63
CA MET A 245 -12.80 -8.71 -19.74
C MET A 245 -12.57 -7.21 -19.80
N ASN A 246 -12.94 -6.54 -20.91
CA ASN A 246 -12.87 -5.08 -20.98
C ASN A 246 -13.82 -4.36 -20.01
N ASN A 247 -14.84 -5.08 -19.52
CA ASN A 247 -15.83 -4.60 -18.56
C ASN A 247 -15.58 -5.12 -17.13
N PHE A 248 -14.44 -5.78 -16.90
CA PHE A 248 -14.05 -6.30 -15.59
C PHE A 248 -12.86 -5.48 -15.05
N ILE A 249 -13.08 -4.76 -13.95
CA ILE A 249 -12.11 -3.78 -13.42
C ILE A 249 -11.82 -4.09 -11.96
N GLY A 250 -10.57 -4.44 -11.64
CA GLY A 250 -10.10 -4.62 -10.28
C GLY A 250 -9.67 -3.31 -9.62
N ILE A 251 -9.76 -3.25 -8.30
CA ILE A 251 -9.01 -2.26 -7.53
C ILE A 251 -7.50 -2.55 -7.68
N TRP A 252 -6.62 -1.62 -7.36
CA TRP A 252 -5.16 -1.78 -7.47
C TRP A 252 -4.57 -3.01 -6.74
N TRP A 253 -5.29 -3.66 -5.82
CA TRP A 253 -4.91 -4.93 -5.20
C TRP A 253 -5.39 -6.16 -5.98
N SER A 254 -6.08 -5.95 -7.08
CA SER A 254 -6.62 -6.99 -7.97
C SER A 254 -6.11 -6.82 -9.40
N GLY A 255 -4.92 -6.26 -9.59
CA GLY A 255 -4.34 -5.93 -10.89
C GLY A 255 -2.86 -6.24 -10.95
N SER A 256 -2.47 -7.48 -10.69
CA SER A 256 -1.08 -7.95 -10.78
C SER A 256 -0.94 -9.08 -11.78
N GLU A 257 0.29 -9.38 -12.16
CA GLU A 257 0.67 -10.49 -13.04
C GLU A 257 0.18 -11.82 -12.49
N ASN A 258 0.31 -12.02 -11.17
CA ASN A 258 -0.13 -13.23 -10.48
C ASN A 258 -1.65 -13.43 -10.54
N ASP A 259 -2.43 -12.37 -10.63
CA ASP A 259 -3.89 -12.45 -10.70
C ASP A 259 -4.38 -12.97 -12.05
N VAL A 260 -3.73 -12.55 -13.14
CA VAL A 260 -4.16 -12.83 -14.53
C VAL A 260 -3.50 -14.06 -15.13
N ALA A 261 -2.29 -14.41 -14.70
CA ALA A 261 -1.52 -15.51 -15.26
C ALA A 261 -2.27 -16.85 -15.33
N PRO A 262 -3.05 -17.29 -14.32
CA PRO A 262 -3.78 -18.55 -14.36
C PRO A 262 -4.87 -18.63 -15.45
N ALA A 263 -5.42 -17.50 -15.90
CA ALA A 263 -6.43 -17.45 -16.96
C ALA A 263 -5.80 -17.36 -18.37
N GLY A 264 -4.50 -17.09 -18.46
CA GLY A 264 -3.75 -16.99 -19.72
C GLY A 264 -4.40 -16.02 -20.69
N MET A 265 -4.54 -16.41 -21.97
CA MET A 265 -5.16 -15.59 -23.02
C MET A 265 -6.61 -15.17 -22.72
N ALA A 266 -7.30 -15.85 -21.81
CA ALA A 266 -8.67 -15.49 -21.48
C ALA A 266 -8.77 -14.28 -20.55
N ALA A 267 -7.65 -13.81 -19.98
CA ALA A 267 -7.59 -12.58 -19.21
C ALA A 267 -7.34 -11.32 -20.06
N ASP A 268 -7.19 -11.47 -21.38
CA ASP A 268 -6.91 -10.36 -22.28
C ASP A 268 -7.97 -9.25 -22.15
N GLY A 269 -7.52 -8.01 -22.00
CA GLY A 269 -8.38 -6.85 -21.82
C GLY A 269 -8.86 -6.58 -20.39
N TYR A 270 -8.55 -7.46 -19.41
CA TYR A 270 -8.84 -7.21 -17.98
C TYR A 270 -8.18 -5.91 -17.52
N LYS A 271 -8.90 -5.13 -16.74
CA LYS A 271 -8.45 -3.82 -16.27
C LYS A 271 -8.31 -3.79 -14.75
N ALA A 272 -7.45 -2.90 -14.27
CA ALA A 272 -7.38 -2.59 -12.85
C ALA A 272 -7.02 -1.12 -12.63
N LEU A 273 -7.41 -0.58 -11.48
CA LEU A 273 -6.91 0.70 -11.03
C LEU A 273 -5.44 0.58 -10.61
N THR A 274 -4.74 1.70 -10.70
CA THR A 274 -3.41 1.88 -10.11
C THR A 274 -3.23 3.33 -9.68
N PHE A 275 -2.32 3.60 -8.75
CA PHE A 275 -1.93 4.96 -8.35
C PHE A 275 -0.45 5.23 -8.63
N HIS A 276 0.20 4.39 -9.43
CA HIS A 276 1.57 4.51 -9.91
C HIS A 276 1.72 3.89 -11.30
N ALA A 277 2.81 4.21 -11.98
CA ALA A 277 3.14 3.62 -13.27
C ALA A 277 3.53 2.12 -13.15
N VAL A 278 3.55 1.45 -14.29
CA VAL A 278 3.86 0.02 -14.42
C VAL A 278 5.21 -0.19 -15.11
N GLY A 279 5.80 -1.37 -14.94
CA GLY A 279 7.05 -1.74 -15.59
C GLY A 279 8.30 -1.15 -14.93
N THR A 280 9.41 -1.13 -15.66
CA THR A 280 10.75 -0.80 -15.16
C THR A 280 11.43 0.33 -15.94
N ASP A 281 10.71 1.07 -16.79
CA ASP A 281 11.28 2.12 -17.64
C ASP A 281 11.62 3.40 -16.84
N PHE A 282 12.29 3.24 -15.70
CA PHE A 282 12.70 4.32 -14.80
C PHE A 282 14.14 4.09 -14.33
N PRO A 283 15.00 5.13 -14.27
CA PRO A 283 16.41 4.99 -13.87
C PRO A 283 16.63 4.28 -12.52
N MET A 284 15.69 4.42 -11.59
CA MET A 284 15.78 3.75 -10.29
C MET A 284 15.85 2.22 -10.41
N PHE A 285 15.22 1.61 -11.44
CA PHE A 285 15.28 0.15 -11.63
C PHE A 285 16.65 -0.32 -12.15
N ASP A 286 17.41 0.53 -12.85
CA ASP A 286 18.81 0.26 -13.20
C ASP A 286 19.67 0.18 -11.93
N ASP A 287 19.45 1.12 -10.99
CA ASP A 287 20.11 1.09 -9.68
C ASP A 287 19.69 -0.14 -8.86
N MET A 288 18.39 -0.48 -8.84
CA MET A 288 17.88 -1.67 -8.17
C MET A 288 18.55 -2.94 -8.72
N GLN A 289 18.67 -3.04 -10.05
CA GLN A 289 19.36 -4.15 -10.67
C GLN A 289 20.83 -4.21 -10.24
N GLN A 290 21.53 -3.08 -10.28
CA GLN A 290 22.97 -3.04 -10.00
C GLN A 290 23.29 -3.27 -8.52
N TYR A 291 22.63 -2.56 -7.61
CA TYR A 291 23.01 -2.52 -6.18
C TYR A 291 22.33 -3.60 -5.34
N VAL A 292 21.22 -4.16 -5.82
CA VAL A 292 20.43 -5.12 -5.04
C VAL A 292 20.44 -6.50 -5.73
N VAL A 293 19.98 -6.60 -6.98
CA VAL A 293 19.80 -7.89 -7.65
C VAL A 293 21.15 -8.50 -8.03
N ASP A 294 22.00 -7.78 -8.77
CA ASP A 294 23.32 -8.28 -9.22
C ASP A 294 24.29 -8.48 -8.04
N ALA A 295 24.09 -7.72 -6.95
CA ALA A 295 24.83 -7.90 -5.71
C ALA A 295 24.37 -9.12 -4.90
N GLY A 296 23.27 -9.78 -5.28
CA GLY A 296 22.71 -10.94 -4.57
C GLY A 296 22.07 -10.59 -3.22
N LEU A 297 21.58 -9.36 -3.07
CA LEU A 297 20.99 -8.83 -1.83
C LEU A 297 19.46 -8.72 -1.93
N ALA A 298 18.87 -9.04 -3.09
CA ALA A 298 17.44 -8.96 -3.28
C ALA A 298 16.69 -9.89 -2.32
N SER A 299 15.55 -9.44 -1.86
CA SER A 299 14.56 -10.26 -1.17
C SER A 299 14.09 -11.36 -2.12
N GLY A 300 14.23 -12.61 -1.74
CA GLY A 300 14.03 -13.73 -2.65
C GLY A 300 15.13 -13.83 -3.73
N THR A 301 14.73 -14.00 -4.98
CA THR A 301 15.64 -14.15 -6.14
C THR A 301 15.69 -12.90 -7.05
N GLY A 302 14.99 -11.82 -6.69
CA GLY A 302 14.80 -10.64 -7.53
C GLY A 302 13.79 -10.84 -8.67
N GLU A 303 13.07 -11.97 -8.70
CA GLU A 303 12.12 -12.33 -9.77
C GLU A 303 10.89 -11.44 -9.84
N HIS A 304 10.58 -10.74 -8.75
CA HIS A 304 9.42 -9.84 -8.67
C HIS A 304 9.70 -8.42 -9.14
N VAL A 305 10.97 -8.05 -9.34
CA VAL A 305 11.36 -6.68 -9.74
C VAL A 305 10.60 -6.24 -10.99
N GLY A 306 9.94 -5.10 -10.89
CA GLY A 306 9.15 -4.51 -11.97
C GLY A 306 7.71 -5.02 -12.10
N THR A 307 7.30 -6.05 -11.34
CA THR A 307 5.87 -6.42 -11.26
C THR A 307 5.07 -5.35 -10.53
N VAL A 308 3.77 -5.26 -10.85
CA VAL A 308 2.89 -4.21 -10.27
C VAL A 308 2.93 -4.18 -8.75
N LEU A 309 2.90 -5.33 -8.09
CA LEU A 309 2.89 -5.39 -6.63
C LEU A 309 4.27 -5.13 -6.00
N TYR A 310 5.36 -5.53 -6.66
CA TYR A 310 6.71 -5.14 -6.25
C TYR A 310 6.88 -3.62 -6.32
N ASN A 311 6.50 -3.02 -7.45
CA ASN A 311 6.54 -1.58 -7.65
C ASN A 311 5.73 -0.83 -6.59
N ARG A 312 4.64 -1.42 -6.12
CA ARG A 312 3.80 -0.85 -5.06
C ARG A 312 4.47 -0.88 -3.70
N GLY A 313 5.08 -2.00 -3.33
CA GLY A 313 5.87 -2.11 -2.09
C GLY A 313 7.05 -1.16 -2.08
N MET A 314 7.80 -1.12 -3.20
CA MET A 314 8.88 -0.17 -3.42
C MET A 314 8.41 1.30 -3.29
N TYR A 315 7.24 1.64 -3.87
CA TYR A 315 6.68 3.00 -3.80
C TYR A 315 6.31 3.38 -2.36
N GLY A 316 5.71 2.45 -1.59
CA GLY A 316 5.46 2.66 -0.16
C GLY A 316 6.74 2.91 0.63
N ALA A 317 7.79 2.11 0.40
CA ALA A 317 9.10 2.29 1.02
C ALA A 317 9.74 3.65 0.65
N MET A 318 9.64 4.05 -0.62
CA MET A 318 10.11 5.34 -1.11
C MET A 318 9.40 6.50 -0.38
N LEU A 319 8.09 6.45 -0.25
CA LEU A 319 7.30 7.48 0.45
C LEU A 319 7.70 7.57 1.93
N ALA A 320 7.92 6.43 2.59
CA ALA A 320 8.42 6.39 3.96
C ALA A 320 9.84 7.00 4.07
N ALA A 321 10.73 6.66 3.13
CA ALA A 321 12.09 7.19 3.11
C ALA A 321 12.15 8.71 2.88
N GLU A 322 11.30 9.25 1.99
CA GLU A 322 11.20 10.69 1.78
C GLU A 322 10.66 11.41 3.04
N ALA A 323 9.68 10.82 3.74
CA ALA A 323 9.21 11.37 5.01
C ALA A 323 10.31 11.36 6.09
N VAL A 324 11.20 10.35 6.13
CA VAL A 324 12.40 10.36 7.00
C VAL A 324 13.29 11.54 6.67
N LYS A 325 13.59 11.82 5.39
CA LYS A 325 14.41 12.96 4.98
C LYS A 325 13.81 14.28 5.44
N VAL A 326 12.49 14.45 5.28
CA VAL A 326 11.76 15.64 5.77
C VAL A 326 11.91 15.77 7.30
N ALA A 327 11.71 14.68 8.04
CA ALA A 327 11.88 14.68 9.49
C ALA A 327 13.30 15.03 9.92
N GLN A 328 14.32 14.44 9.26
CA GLN A 328 15.73 14.75 9.53
C GLN A 328 16.05 16.23 9.30
N GLU A 329 15.54 16.82 8.22
CA GLU A 329 15.71 18.23 7.90
C GLU A 329 15.02 19.14 8.94
N MET A 330 13.75 18.86 9.26
CA MET A 330 12.95 19.65 10.21
C MET A 330 13.56 19.67 11.61
N HIS A 331 14.05 18.53 12.08
CA HIS A 331 14.60 18.39 13.44
C HIS A 331 16.12 18.59 13.53
N GLY A 332 16.82 18.65 12.38
CA GLY A 332 18.28 18.83 12.34
C GLY A 332 19.07 17.65 12.94
N VAL A 333 18.52 16.43 12.87
CA VAL A 333 19.14 15.20 13.39
C VAL A 333 19.04 14.09 12.34
N ALA A 334 20.04 13.21 12.31
CA ALA A 334 20.03 12.06 11.40
C ALA A 334 19.24 10.86 11.96
N ASP A 335 19.33 10.65 13.28
CA ASP A 335 18.63 9.59 14.00
C ASP A 335 17.31 10.16 14.56
N ILE A 336 16.19 9.80 13.91
CA ILE A 336 14.87 10.32 14.23
C ILE A 336 14.07 9.35 15.11
N THR A 337 13.08 9.88 15.84
CA THR A 337 12.10 9.10 16.61
C THR A 337 10.82 8.90 15.82
N ALA A 338 9.93 8.01 16.28
CA ALA A 338 8.60 7.80 15.69
C ALA A 338 7.74 9.09 15.68
N GLY A 339 7.80 9.92 16.74
CA GLY A 339 7.11 11.21 16.75
C GLY A 339 7.67 12.18 15.71
N MET A 340 9.00 12.22 15.50
CA MET A 340 9.61 13.00 14.40
C MET A 340 9.23 12.44 13.03
N MET A 341 9.10 11.11 12.90
CA MET A 341 8.64 10.47 11.68
C MET A 341 7.21 10.92 11.32
N ARG A 342 6.32 11.05 12.31
CA ARG A 342 4.98 11.61 12.10
C ARG A 342 5.06 13.04 11.57
N ASP A 343 5.89 13.89 12.15
CA ASP A 343 6.09 15.26 11.68
C ASP A 343 6.57 15.28 10.21
N GLY A 344 7.47 14.35 9.84
CA GLY A 344 7.94 14.18 8.47
C GLY A 344 6.83 13.77 7.51
N LEU A 345 5.93 12.87 7.93
CA LEU A 345 4.77 12.45 7.13
C LEU A 345 3.78 13.61 6.92
N GLU A 346 3.47 14.38 7.98
CA GLU A 346 2.54 15.52 7.90
C GLU A 346 3.07 16.71 7.06
N ASN A 347 4.37 16.72 6.75
CA ASN A 347 5.00 17.76 5.94
C ASN A 347 5.62 17.22 4.65
N LEU A 348 5.26 15.99 4.26
CA LEU A 348 5.77 15.38 3.04
C LEU A 348 5.23 16.07 1.79
N VAL A 349 6.16 16.48 0.91
CA VAL A 349 5.86 16.98 -0.44
C VAL A 349 6.54 16.09 -1.46
N VAL A 350 5.75 15.42 -2.29
CA VAL A 350 6.23 14.64 -3.43
C VAL A 350 6.02 15.48 -4.68
N SER A 351 7.12 15.91 -5.29
CA SER A 351 7.16 16.78 -6.48
C SER A 351 7.88 16.10 -7.63
N ASP A 352 7.77 16.68 -8.84
CA ASP A 352 8.56 16.23 -10.00
C ASP A 352 10.06 16.26 -9.71
N ASP A 353 10.55 17.26 -8.97
CA ASP A 353 11.96 17.36 -8.59
C ASP A 353 12.34 16.23 -7.61
N THR A 354 11.48 15.93 -6.63
CA THR A 354 11.67 14.79 -5.71
C THR A 354 11.76 13.49 -6.48
N MET A 355 10.78 13.25 -7.37
CA MET A 355 10.72 12.02 -8.16
C MET A 355 11.87 11.90 -9.16
N ALA A 356 12.30 13.01 -9.77
CA ALA A 356 13.45 13.03 -10.67
C ALA A 356 14.76 12.72 -9.92
N ALA A 357 14.94 13.26 -8.71
CA ALA A 357 16.14 13.05 -7.90
C ALA A 357 16.36 11.58 -7.53
N ILE A 358 15.29 10.81 -7.36
CA ILE A 358 15.33 9.38 -7.05
C ILE A 358 15.21 8.46 -8.27
N GLY A 359 15.14 9.04 -9.48
CA GLY A 359 15.03 8.29 -10.74
C GLY A 359 13.63 7.70 -11.02
N LEU A 360 12.57 8.31 -10.45
CA LEU A 360 11.16 7.89 -10.60
C LEU A 360 10.26 8.98 -11.20
N GLN A 361 10.81 9.91 -11.99
CA GLN A 361 9.99 10.96 -12.61
C GLN A 361 8.83 10.37 -13.42
N GLY A 362 7.60 10.81 -13.13
CA GLY A 362 6.38 10.31 -13.79
C GLY A 362 5.87 8.96 -13.29
N PHE A 363 6.49 8.37 -12.26
CA PHE A 363 6.04 7.10 -11.69
C PHE A 363 4.73 7.23 -10.90
N GLY A 364 4.52 8.32 -10.20
CA GLY A 364 3.29 8.62 -9.45
C GLY A 364 2.92 10.09 -9.54
N PRO A 365 1.73 10.48 -9.06
CA PRO A 365 1.31 11.87 -9.05
C PRO A 365 2.09 12.70 -8.01
N ASN A 366 2.20 14.00 -8.28
CA ASN A 366 2.66 14.96 -7.28
C ASN A 366 1.60 15.19 -6.22
N PHE A 367 2.01 15.34 -4.97
CA PHE A 367 1.09 15.63 -3.86
C PHE A 367 1.82 16.20 -2.65
N GLU A 368 1.03 16.75 -1.73
CA GLU A 368 1.46 17.18 -0.40
C GLU A 368 0.56 16.56 0.66
N VAL A 369 1.14 16.28 1.80
CA VAL A 369 0.46 15.80 3.01
C VAL A 369 0.45 16.91 4.03
N SER A 370 -0.56 16.96 4.88
CA SER A 370 -0.63 17.93 5.97
C SER A 370 -1.26 17.28 7.20
N CYS A 371 -1.13 17.91 8.35
CA CYS A 371 -1.81 17.46 9.57
C CYS A 371 -3.31 17.17 9.34
N ALA A 372 -4.00 17.99 8.56
CA ALA A 372 -5.44 17.81 8.30
C ALA A 372 -5.75 16.79 7.19
N ASN A 373 -4.81 16.54 6.28
CA ASN A 373 -5.02 15.65 5.13
C ASN A 373 -3.93 14.58 5.06
N HIS A 374 -4.24 13.39 5.54
CA HIS A 374 -3.40 12.20 5.48
C HIS A 374 -3.69 11.30 4.26
N GLY A 375 -4.66 11.68 3.44
CA GLY A 375 -5.11 10.89 2.28
C GLY A 375 -4.39 11.20 0.97
N GLY A 376 -3.74 12.34 0.88
CA GLY A 376 -3.17 12.84 -0.36
C GLY A 376 -4.24 13.20 -1.40
N PRO A 377 -3.90 13.21 -2.71
CA PRO A 377 -4.79 13.67 -3.77
C PRO A 377 -5.86 12.64 -4.17
N GLY A 378 -5.68 11.37 -3.83
CA GLY A 378 -6.60 10.30 -4.21
C GLY A 378 -6.66 9.98 -5.70
N LEU A 379 -5.68 10.44 -6.47
CA LEU A 379 -5.62 10.21 -7.91
C LEU A 379 -5.38 8.72 -8.24
N GLY A 380 -5.96 8.26 -9.34
CA GLY A 380 -5.73 6.92 -9.85
C GLY A 380 -5.80 6.87 -11.38
N ALA A 381 -5.19 5.85 -11.96
CA ALA A 381 -5.23 5.58 -13.39
C ALA A 381 -5.77 4.17 -13.63
N ILE A 382 -6.13 3.86 -14.87
CA ILE A 382 -6.52 2.51 -15.31
C ILE A 382 -5.34 1.88 -16.06
N GLN A 383 -4.98 0.69 -15.63
CA GLN A 383 -4.09 -0.20 -16.37
C GLN A 383 -4.88 -1.33 -17.02
N GLN A 384 -4.41 -1.82 -18.17
CA GLN A 384 -5.01 -2.94 -18.90
C GLN A 384 -3.98 -4.02 -19.17
N TRP A 385 -4.41 -5.27 -19.03
CA TRP A 385 -3.60 -6.44 -19.31
C TRP A 385 -3.65 -6.80 -20.79
N ASP A 386 -2.49 -6.96 -21.39
CA ASP A 386 -2.29 -7.58 -22.70
C ASP A 386 -1.75 -8.99 -22.48
N ALA A 387 -2.57 -9.99 -22.73
CA ALA A 387 -2.20 -11.38 -22.53
C ALA A 387 -1.20 -11.90 -23.56
N ALA A 388 -1.06 -11.26 -24.71
CA ALA A 388 -0.11 -11.66 -25.75
C ALA A 388 1.33 -11.24 -25.40
N SER A 389 1.51 -10.02 -24.90
CA SER A 389 2.80 -9.50 -24.41
C SER A 389 3.07 -9.85 -22.95
N GLN A 390 2.05 -10.33 -22.22
CA GLN A 390 2.10 -10.58 -20.76
C GLN A 390 2.54 -9.35 -19.97
N SER A 391 1.95 -8.22 -20.28
CA SER A 391 2.32 -6.95 -19.66
C SER A 391 1.09 -6.08 -19.36
N TRP A 392 1.22 -5.26 -18.34
CA TRP A 392 0.31 -4.17 -18.03
C TRP A 392 0.74 -2.88 -18.74
N SER A 393 -0.23 -2.09 -19.17
CA SER A 393 -0.01 -0.74 -19.67
C SER A 393 -1.05 0.22 -19.13
N LEU A 394 -0.66 1.47 -18.84
CA LEU A 394 -1.63 2.52 -18.52
C LEU A 394 -2.43 2.86 -19.76
N ILE A 395 -3.74 2.93 -19.65
CA ILE A 395 -4.66 3.32 -20.73
C ILE A 395 -5.33 4.66 -20.47
N THR A 396 -5.07 5.28 -19.32
CA THR A 396 -5.52 6.63 -18.98
C THR A 396 -4.39 7.41 -18.32
N ASP A 397 -4.49 8.74 -18.34
CA ASP A 397 -3.82 9.60 -17.39
C ASP A 397 -4.41 9.38 -15.98
N PHE A 398 -3.84 10.07 -14.97
CA PHE A 398 -4.41 10.06 -13.62
C PHE A 398 -5.75 10.80 -13.60
N ILE A 399 -6.77 10.13 -13.06
CA ILE A 399 -8.16 10.58 -12.96
C ILE A 399 -8.40 11.09 -11.54
N GLU A 400 -9.04 12.25 -11.43
CA GLU A 400 -9.44 12.82 -10.14
C GLU A 400 -10.66 12.08 -9.55
N PRO A 401 -10.70 11.87 -8.22
CA PRO A 401 -11.88 11.36 -7.54
C PRO A 401 -12.96 12.43 -7.38
N ASP A 402 -14.19 12.01 -7.18
CA ASP A 402 -15.33 12.88 -6.88
C ASP A 402 -15.36 13.25 -5.37
N MET A 403 -14.59 14.27 -5.01
CA MET A 403 -14.49 14.70 -3.61
C MET A 403 -15.79 15.29 -3.07
N ASP A 404 -16.72 15.75 -3.91
CA ASP A 404 -18.04 16.19 -3.46
C ASP A 404 -18.87 15.05 -2.83
N VAL A 405 -18.62 13.81 -3.26
CA VAL A 405 -19.22 12.60 -2.67
C VAL A 405 -18.37 12.09 -1.49
N ILE A 406 -17.04 12.08 -1.64
CA ILE A 406 -16.13 11.41 -0.71
C ILE A 406 -15.92 12.21 0.57
N GLN A 407 -15.69 13.55 0.48
CA GLN A 407 -15.36 14.35 1.65
C GLN A 407 -16.46 14.33 2.72
N PRO A 408 -17.76 14.47 2.40
CA PRO A 408 -18.81 14.33 3.40
C PRO A 408 -18.85 12.95 4.08
N LEU A 409 -18.46 11.87 3.38
CA LEU A 409 -18.39 10.53 3.96
C LEU A 409 -17.20 10.42 4.93
N ILE A 410 -16.04 11.00 4.58
CA ILE A 410 -14.86 11.07 5.45
C ILE A 410 -15.21 11.83 6.72
N ASP A 411 -15.77 13.03 6.57
CA ASP A 411 -16.11 13.90 7.70
C ASP A 411 -17.10 13.21 8.67
N ALA A 412 -18.13 12.55 8.12
CA ALA A 412 -19.13 11.85 8.92
C ALA A 412 -18.55 10.63 9.67
N ASP A 413 -17.71 9.84 9.02
CA ASP A 413 -17.09 8.66 9.63
C ASP A 413 -16.02 9.04 10.67
N ALA A 414 -15.21 10.07 10.37
CA ALA A 414 -14.23 10.60 11.30
C ALA A 414 -14.90 11.21 12.54
N ALA A 415 -15.95 12.01 12.35
CA ALA A 415 -16.72 12.58 13.47
C ALA A 415 -17.36 11.50 14.36
N ALA A 416 -17.90 10.43 13.77
CA ALA A 416 -18.45 9.31 14.53
C ALA A 416 -17.36 8.61 15.36
N TYR A 417 -16.21 8.33 14.74
CA TYR A 417 -15.07 7.72 15.42
C TYR A 417 -14.52 8.60 16.55
N ALA A 418 -14.41 9.91 16.32
CA ALA A 418 -13.97 10.88 17.33
C ALA A 418 -14.93 10.90 18.54
N ALA A 419 -16.25 10.91 18.28
CA ALA A 419 -17.25 10.89 19.34
C ALA A 419 -17.19 9.58 20.17
N GLU A 420 -17.04 8.43 19.52
CA GLU A 420 -16.94 7.13 20.18
C GLU A 420 -15.68 7.00 21.06
N ASN A 421 -14.59 7.63 20.65
CA ASN A 421 -13.28 7.48 21.29
C ASN A 421 -12.85 8.72 22.09
N ASN A 422 -13.71 9.75 22.20
CA ASN A 422 -13.44 11.02 22.88
C ASN A 422 -12.17 11.72 22.36
N ILE A 423 -12.02 11.78 21.04
CA ILE A 423 -10.88 12.43 20.38
C ILE A 423 -11.22 13.88 20.08
N GLU A 424 -10.36 14.79 20.52
CA GLU A 424 -10.40 16.20 20.12
C GLU A 424 -9.56 16.43 18.86
N PRO A 425 -9.95 17.34 17.95
CA PRO A 425 -9.18 17.65 16.77
C PRO A 425 -7.71 18.02 17.08
N GLN A 426 -6.77 17.41 16.37
CA GLN A 426 -5.33 17.54 16.65
C GLN A 426 -4.67 18.69 15.87
N CYS A 427 -5.15 19.02 14.66
CA CYS A 427 -4.57 20.05 13.81
C CYS A 427 -5.03 21.45 14.24
N LYS A 428 -4.09 22.39 14.29
CA LYS A 428 -4.35 23.78 14.68
C LYS A 428 -4.29 24.72 13.49
#